data_8c686adeb0fd133bc9a6dcf6f0b8d178
#
_entry.id   8c686adeb0fd133bc9a6dcf6f0b8d178
#
_cell.length_a   1.000
_cell.length_b   1.000
_cell.length_c   1.000
_cell.angle_alpha   90.00
_cell.angle_beta   90.00
_cell.angle_gamma   90.00
#
_symmetry.space_group_name_H-M   'P 1'
#
loop_
_entity.id
_entity.type
_entity.pdbx_description
1 polymer ?
#
loop_
_entity_poly.entity_id
_entity_poly.type
_entity_poly.pdbx_seq_one_letter_code
_entity_poly.pdbx_strand_id
1 'polypeptide(L)'
;MRQPVWAVVRVAVLALLLVPLAACSGDEASGPAEEPSPSTSEPAPPRQSPQVLTEADSGAAIGLPTGGETSLRLSSDWVWEEPVVDGDAVQLVTVNYLQDPGFSEWVVMAVAPGEATITASGRAACAGEDGCADGPQDFQVTITVAQ
;
A
#
# COMPACT_ATOMS: atom_id res chain seq x y z
N MET A 1 26.72 -28.98 -16.92
CA MET A 1 26.19 -29.06 -15.56
C MET A 1 27.18 -28.42 -14.60
N ARG A 2 26.98 -27.17 -14.23
CA ARG A 2 27.79 -26.46 -13.21
C ARG A 2 26.86 -25.57 -12.43
N GLN A 3 26.66 -25.87 -11.16
CA GLN A 3 25.93 -25.09 -10.21
C GLN A 3 26.83 -24.01 -9.61
N PRO A 4 26.43 -22.75 -9.51
CA PRO A 4 27.12 -21.75 -8.69
C PRO A 4 26.64 -21.82 -7.24
N VAL A 5 27.59 -22.06 -6.35
CA VAL A 5 27.42 -21.99 -4.89
C VAL A 5 27.42 -20.51 -4.50
N TRP A 6 26.29 -19.98 -4.01
CA TRP A 6 26.24 -18.65 -3.42
C TRP A 6 26.45 -18.74 -1.92
N ALA A 7 27.58 -18.19 -1.49
CA ALA A 7 27.99 -18.13 -0.10
C ALA A 7 27.10 -17.17 0.70
N VAL A 8 26.58 -17.70 1.80
CA VAL A 8 25.82 -16.94 2.81
C VAL A 8 26.82 -16.17 3.67
N VAL A 9 26.82 -14.84 3.57
CA VAL A 9 27.51 -13.97 4.53
C VAL A 9 26.49 -13.44 5.53
N ARG A 10 26.50 -13.99 6.73
CA ARG A 10 25.78 -13.46 7.90
C ARG A 10 26.69 -12.46 8.60
N VAL A 11 26.31 -11.20 8.58
CA VAL A 11 26.90 -10.18 9.47
C VAL A 11 25.93 -9.91 10.60
N ALA A 12 26.28 -10.37 11.80
CA ALA A 12 25.60 -10.04 13.04
C ALA A 12 26.20 -8.72 13.57
N VAL A 13 25.42 -7.66 13.60
CA VAL A 13 25.78 -6.43 14.31
C VAL A 13 24.93 -6.32 15.58
N LEU A 14 25.58 -6.58 16.71
CA LEU A 14 25.04 -6.42 18.06
C LEU A 14 25.33 -4.97 18.48
N ALA A 15 24.32 -4.10 18.51
CA ALA A 15 24.44 -2.76 19.09
C ALA A 15 23.68 -2.69 20.41
N LEU A 16 24.45 -2.69 21.51
CA LEU A 16 23.99 -2.41 22.87
C LEU A 16 23.76 -0.90 22.98
N LEU A 17 22.53 -0.45 23.21
CA LEU A 17 22.23 0.92 23.60
C LEU A 17 21.75 0.96 25.05
N LEU A 18 22.62 1.49 25.92
CA LEU A 18 22.33 1.88 27.31
C LEU A 18 21.45 3.16 27.28
N VAL A 19 20.30 3.11 27.94
CA VAL A 19 19.45 4.26 28.19
C VAL A 19 19.66 4.72 29.65
N PRO A 20 20.01 5.99 29.91
CA PRO A 20 20.05 6.51 31.30
C PRO A 20 18.66 6.92 31.78
N LEU A 21 18.28 6.44 32.99
CA LEU A 21 17.14 6.94 33.74
C LEU A 21 17.48 8.35 34.26
N ALA A 22 16.66 9.33 33.88
CA ALA A 22 16.60 10.62 34.58
C ALA A 22 15.36 10.65 35.45
N ALA A 23 15.60 10.59 36.77
CA ALA A 23 14.59 10.87 37.79
C ALA A 23 14.47 12.39 37.95
N CYS A 24 13.25 12.93 37.81
CA CYS A 24 12.89 14.25 38.32
C CYS A 24 11.83 14.11 39.39
N SER A 25 12.27 14.33 40.64
CA SER A 25 11.41 14.66 41.79
C SER A 25 11.12 16.16 41.76
N GLY A 26 9.92 16.58 42.06
CA GLY A 26 9.51 17.99 42.25
C GLY A 26 8.02 18.03 42.48
N ASP A 27 7.65 18.11 43.61
CA ASP A 27 7.25 19.13 44.58
C ASP A 27 5.75 19.39 44.60
N GLU A 28 5.14 19.17 45.76
CA GLU A 28 3.76 19.44 46.14
C GLU A 28 3.43 20.94 46.03
N ALA A 29 2.33 21.24 45.39
CA ALA A 29 1.58 22.48 45.61
C ALA A 29 0.08 22.18 45.51
N SER A 30 -0.56 22.16 46.69
CA SER A 30 -2.01 22.19 46.86
C SER A 30 -2.59 23.40 46.19
N GLY A 31 -3.45 23.19 45.19
CA GLY A 31 -4.34 24.19 44.59
C GLY A 31 -5.77 23.67 44.49
N PRO A 32 -6.81 24.51 44.63
CA PRO A 32 -8.17 24.07 44.88
C PRO A 32 -8.84 23.43 43.67
N ALA A 33 -9.82 22.57 43.98
CA ALA A 33 -10.64 21.82 43.07
C ALA A 33 -11.22 22.71 41.93
N GLU A 34 -10.79 22.44 40.68
CA GLU A 34 -11.45 22.93 39.49
C GLU A 34 -12.30 21.81 38.87
N GLU A 35 -13.50 22.21 38.50
CA GLU A 35 -14.58 21.45 37.88
C GLU A 35 -14.13 20.60 36.72
N PRO A 36 -14.81 19.45 36.46
CA PRO A 36 -14.51 18.63 35.32
C PRO A 36 -14.81 19.40 34.03
N SER A 37 -13.78 19.83 33.35
CA SER A 37 -13.87 20.39 31.99
C SER A 37 -14.51 19.40 31.04
N PRO A 38 -15.35 19.90 30.12
CA PRO A 38 -16.10 19.07 29.20
C PRO A 38 -15.18 18.29 28.26
N SER A 39 -15.58 17.06 28.05
CA SER A 39 -15.05 16.13 27.05
C SER A 39 -14.38 16.83 25.86
N THR A 40 -13.07 16.69 25.78
CA THR A 40 -12.37 16.86 24.51
C THR A 40 -12.94 15.83 23.54
N SER A 41 -13.78 16.28 22.63
CA SER A 41 -14.19 15.47 21.48
C SER A 41 -12.92 15.04 20.76
N GLU A 42 -12.60 13.76 20.87
CA GLU A 42 -11.55 13.14 20.08
C GLU A 42 -11.79 13.47 18.61
N PRO A 43 -10.81 14.04 17.89
CA PRO A 43 -10.99 14.33 16.48
C PRO A 43 -11.34 13.03 15.78
N ALA A 44 -12.47 13.00 15.08
CA ALA A 44 -12.83 11.87 14.24
C ALA A 44 -11.64 11.55 13.33
N PRO A 45 -11.26 10.26 13.18
CA PRO A 45 -10.17 9.90 12.29
C PRO A 45 -10.43 10.50 10.91
N PRO A 46 -9.40 11.05 10.25
CA PRO A 46 -9.55 11.62 8.93
C PRO A 46 -10.22 10.58 8.04
N ARG A 47 -11.34 10.96 7.40
CA ARG A 47 -11.94 10.13 6.37
C ARG A 47 -10.87 10.00 5.30
N GLN A 48 -10.27 8.82 5.19
CA GLN A 48 -9.37 8.52 4.11
C GLN A 48 -10.21 8.64 2.84
N SER A 49 -9.89 9.63 2.00
CA SER A 49 -10.40 9.69 0.64
C SER A 49 -10.06 8.37 -0.03
N PRO A 50 -10.93 7.82 -0.90
CA PRO A 50 -10.59 6.59 -1.60
C PRO A 50 -9.22 6.79 -2.27
N GLN A 51 -8.24 6.03 -1.80
CA GLN A 51 -6.89 6.10 -2.32
C GLN A 51 -6.93 5.45 -3.70
N VAL A 52 -6.51 6.19 -4.72
CA VAL A 52 -6.34 5.63 -6.07
C VAL A 52 -4.93 5.03 -6.11
N LEU A 53 -4.83 3.75 -6.41
CA LEU A 53 -3.57 3.04 -6.62
C LEU A 53 -3.09 3.29 -8.05
N THR A 54 -1.80 3.53 -8.19
CA THR A 54 -1.13 3.80 -9.47
C THR A 54 0.16 2.99 -9.57
N GLU A 55 0.88 3.08 -10.67
CA GLU A 55 2.21 2.45 -10.83
C GLU A 55 3.19 2.85 -9.72
N ALA A 56 3.02 4.04 -9.14
CA ALA A 56 3.88 4.53 -8.04
C ALA A 56 3.71 3.72 -6.75
N ASP A 57 2.58 3.01 -6.60
CA ASP A 57 2.29 2.15 -5.45
C ASP A 57 2.79 0.72 -5.64
N SER A 58 3.54 0.44 -6.71
CA SER A 58 4.12 -0.88 -6.95
C SER A 58 5.08 -1.26 -5.82
N GLY A 59 4.89 -2.46 -5.26
CA GLY A 59 5.62 -2.96 -4.10
C GLY A 59 5.06 -2.53 -2.75
N ALA A 60 4.01 -1.70 -2.72
CA ALA A 60 3.40 -1.24 -1.47
C ALA A 60 2.46 -2.30 -0.84
N ALA A 61 2.20 -2.13 0.46
CA ALA A 61 1.14 -2.81 1.19
C ALA A 61 0.07 -1.79 1.62
N ILE A 62 -1.17 -2.05 1.23
CA ILE A 62 -2.31 -1.13 1.41
C ILE A 62 -3.35 -1.79 2.29
N GLY A 63 -3.81 -1.09 3.32
CA GLY A 63 -4.89 -1.54 4.20
C GLY A 63 -6.26 -1.08 3.72
N LEU A 64 -7.22 -1.99 3.63
CA LEU A 64 -8.64 -1.68 3.40
C LEU A 64 -9.51 -2.30 4.49
N PRO A 65 -10.59 -1.65 4.90
CA PRO A 65 -11.61 -2.32 5.72
C PRO A 65 -12.43 -3.30 4.87
N THR A 66 -12.98 -4.33 5.47
CA THR A 66 -13.94 -5.22 4.78
C THR A 66 -15.12 -4.42 4.24
N GLY A 67 -15.47 -4.62 2.96
CA GLY A 67 -16.46 -3.83 2.23
C GLY A 67 -15.93 -2.47 1.74
N GLY A 68 -14.65 -2.15 1.97
CA GLY A 68 -13.99 -0.98 1.41
C GLY A 68 -13.69 -1.16 -0.08
N GLU A 69 -13.55 -0.05 -0.78
CA GLU A 69 -13.24 -0.01 -2.20
C GLU A 69 -12.12 0.99 -2.48
N THR A 70 -11.31 0.71 -3.48
CA THR A 70 -10.33 1.63 -4.06
C THR A 70 -10.25 1.40 -5.56
N SER A 71 -9.67 2.34 -6.30
CA SER A 71 -9.42 2.18 -7.74
C SER A 71 -7.94 1.87 -7.97
N LEU A 72 -7.66 0.93 -8.87
CA LEU A 72 -6.36 0.74 -9.49
C LEU A 72 -6.39 1.37 -10.87
N ARG A 73 -5.51 2.36 -11.12
CA ARG A 73 -5.36 3.04 -12.40
C ARG A 73 -3.94 2.91 -12.89
N LEU A 74 -3.77 2.30 -14.04
CA LEU A 74 -2.48 2.09 -14.70
C LEU A 74 -2.48 2.87 -16.03
N SER A 75 -1.42 3.65 -16.26
CA SER A 75 -1.28 4.55 -17.43
C SER A 75 -1.45 3.82 -18.75
N SER A 76 -2.10 4.45 -19.73
CA SER A 76 -2.20 3.94 -21.10
C SER A 76 -0.91 4.08 -21.93
N ASP A 77 0.18 4.59 -21.33
CA ASP A 77 1.53 4.46 -21.92
C ASP A 77 1.96 2.99 -22.05
N TRP A 78 1.26 2.11 -21.35
CA TRP A 78 1.45 0.67 -21.37
C TRP A 78 0.16 -0.04 -21.77
N VAL A 79 0.29 -1.10 -22.56
CA VAL A 79 -0.80 -2.04 -22.82
C VAL A 79 -0.75 -3.12 -21.75
N TRP A 80 -1.60 -2.97 -20.74
CA TRP A 80 -1.66 -3.87 -19.59
C TRP A 80 -2.44 -5.14 -19.92
N GLU A 81 -1.94 -6.27 -19.44
CA GLU A 81 -2.74 -7.49 -19.33
C GLU A 81 -3.74 -7.34 -18.17
N GLU A 82 -4.79 -8.17 -18.19
CA GLU A 82 -5.75 -8.14 -17.08
C GLU A 82 -5.06 -8.50 -15.77
N PRO A 83 -5.18 -7.67 -14.71
CA PRO A 83 -4.52 -7.95 -13.45
C PRO A 83 -5.01 -9.25 -12.82
N VAL A 84 -4.08 -9.99 -12.22
CA VAL A 84 -4.34 -11.25 -11.52
C VAL A 84 -4.36 -10.99 -10.02
N VAL A 85 -5.34 -11.57 -9.33
CA VAL A 85 -5.44 -11.56 -7.87
C VAL A 85 -5.03 -12.92 -7.33
N ASP A 86 -4.05 -12.93 -6.42
CA ASP A 86 -3.70 -14.09 -5.62
C ASP A 86 -4.21 -13.88 -4.18
N GLY A 87 -5.16 -14.70 -3.76
CA GLY A 87 -5.88 -14.60 -2.49
C GLY A 87 -7.36 -14.29 -2.66
N ASP A 88 -8.15 -14.53 -1.60
CA ASP A 88 -9.61 -14.42 -1.62
C ASP A 88 -10.14 -13.13 -0.95
N ALA A 89 -9.22 -12.27 -0.46
CA ALA A 89 -9.57 -11.07 0.31
C ALA A 89 -10.15 -9.96 -0.55
N VAL A 90 -9.81 -9.90 -1.86
CA VAL A 90 -10.28 -8.86 -2.79
C VAL A 90 -10.82 -9.44 -4.09
N GLN A 91 -11.67 -8.65 -4.75
CA GLN A 91 -12.13 -8.86 -6.12
C GLN A 91 -11.83 -7.63 -6.97
N LEU A 92 -11.53 -7.85 -8.25
CA LEU A 92 -11.34 -6.80 -9.24
C LEU A 92 -12.55 -6.73 -10.17
N VAL A 93 -12.97 -5.50 -10.47
CA VAL A 93 -14.00 -5.22 -11.47
C VAL A 93 -13.43 -4.25 -12.49
N THR A 94 -13.33 -4.68 -13.74
CA THR A 94 -12.84 -3.86 -14.86
C THR A 94 -13.81 -2.71 -15.15
N VAL A 95 -13.28 -1.49 -15.26
CA VAL A 95 -14.05 -0.31 -15.68
C VAL A 95 -13.83 -0.07 -17.15
N ASN A 96 -14.92 -0.08 -17.92
CA ASN A 96 -14.88 0.17 -19.37
C ASN A 96 -15.30 1.61 -19.68
N TYR A 97 -14.42 2.37 -20.32
CA TYR A 97 -14.68 3.72 -20.77
C TYR A 97 -15.05 3.74 -22.26
N LEU A 98 -15.99 4.61 -22.65
CA LEU A 98 -16.35 4.81 -24.05
C LEU A 98 -15.26 5.53 -24.86
N GLN A 99 -14.40 6.28 -24.17
CA GLN A 99 -13.24 6.97 -24.73
C GLN A 99 -12.06 6.69 -23.79
N ASP A 100 -10.86 6.60 -24.35
CA ASP A 100 -9.65 6.37 -23.57
C ASP A 100 -9.40 7.55 -22.60
N PRO A 101 -9.43 7.31 -21.28
CA PRO A 101 -9.18 8.34 -20.27
C PRO A 101 -7.67 8.58 -20.02
N GLY A 102 -6.78 7.88 -20.73
CA GLY A 102 -5.34 7.88 -20.51
C GLY A 102 -4.86 6.86 -19.46
N PHE A 103 -5.73 5.93 -19.05
CA PHE A 103 -5.42 4.85 -18.12
C PHE A 103 -6.41 3.69 -18.25
N SER A 104 -5.98 2.51 -17.84
CA SER A 104 -6.85 1.36 -17.55
C SER A 104 -7.26 1.39 -16.10
N GLU A 105 -8.52 1.08 -15.76
CA GLU A 105 -9.01 1.14 -14.40
C GLU A 105 -9.73 -0.14 -13.99
N TRP A 106 -9.48 -0.52 -12.73
CA TRP A 106 -10.19 -1.60 -12.03
C TRP A 106 -10.63 -1.11 -10.65
N VAL A 107 -11.85 -1.44 -10.27
CA VAL A 107 -12.30 -1.27 -8.89
C VAL A 107 -11.79 -2.46 -8.08
N VAL A 108 -11.08 -2.18 -7.00
CA VAL A 108 -10.58 -3.16 -6.02
C VAL A 108 -11.57 -3.20 -4.87
N MET A 109 -12.28 -4.29 -4.70
CA MET A 109 -13.29 -4.48 -3.65
C MET A 109 -12.76 -5.42 -2.58
N ALA A 110 -12.70 -4.96 -1.33
CA ALA A 110 -12.34 -5.78 -0.17
C ALA A 110 -13.55 -6.63 0.26
N VAL A 111 -13.52 -7.93 -0.05
CA VAL A 111 -14.68 -8.83 0.13
C VAL A 111 -14.61 -9.69 1.37
N ALA A 112 -13.41 -9.99 1.87
CA ALA A 112 -13.20 -10.79 3.07
C ALA A 112 -11.95 -10.35 3.82
N PRO A 113 -11.87 -10.53 5.15
CA PRO A 113 -10.63 -10.31 5.89
C PRO A 113 -9.52 -11.25 5.40
N GLY A 114 -8.30 -10.73 5.31
CA GLY A 114 -7.15 -11.49 4.84
C GLY A 114 -6.19 -10.64 4.03
N GLU A 115 -5.36 -11.30 3.25
CA GLU A 115 -4.39 -10.68 2.38
C GLU A 115 -4.58 -11.18 0.95
N ALA A 116 -4.40 -10.30 -0.01
CA ALA A 116 -4.35 -10.65 -1.42
C ALA A 116 -3.29 -9.81 -2.13
N THR A 117 -2.67 -10.40 -3.15
CA THR A 117 -1.69 -9.70 -4.00
C THR A 117 -2.29 -9.50 -5.38
N ILE A 118 -2.24 -8.26 -5.87
CA ILE A 118 -2.65 -7.90 -7.22
C ILE A 118 -1.39 -7.72 -8.06
N THR A 119 -1.29 -8.40 -9.19
CA THR A 119 -0.17 -8.29 -10.14
C THR A 119 -0.69 -7.97 -11.53
N ALA A 120 0.04 -7.13 -12.28
CA ALA A 120 -0.23 -6.85 -13.67
C ALA A 120 1.10 -6.73 -14.43
N SER A 121 1.11 -7.12 -15.70
CA SER A 121 2.24 -6.91 -16.60
C SER A 121 1.80 -6.09 -17.79
N GLY A 122 2.60 -5.10 -18.16
CA GLY A 122 2.35 -4.21 -19.28
C GLY A 122 3.51 -4.22 -20.27
N ARG A 123 3.19 -4.03 -21.54
CA ARG A 123 4.17 -3.74 -22.59
C ARG A 123 3.99 -2.30 -23.04
N ALA A 124 5.09 -1.63 -23.37
CA ALA A 124 5.00 -0.25 -23.84
C ALA A 124 4.03 -0.10 -25.02
N ALA A 125 3.14 0.88 -24.96
CA ALA A 125 2.17 1.12 -26.02
C ALA A 125 2.83 1.53 -27.35
N CYS A 126 4.02 2.14 -27.28
CA CYS A 126 4.87 2.51 -28.40
C CYS A 126 5.85 1.40 -28.85
N ALA A 127 5.66 0.15 -28.44
CA ALA A 127 6.59 -0.94 -28.73
C ALA A 127 6.90 -1.06 -30.23
N GLY A 128 8.19 -0.97 -30.58
CA GLY A 128 8.68 -1.00 -31.94
C GLY A 128 8.96 0.39 -32.56
N GLU A 129 8.73 1.48 -31.83
CA GLU A 129 9.10 2.83 -32.23
C GLU A 129 10.47 3.24 -31.62
N ASP A 130 11.19 4.13 -32.29
CA ASP A 130 12.46 4.65 -31.79
C ASP A 130 12.21 5.48 -30.50
N GLY A 131 12.97 5.16 -29.44
CA GLY A 131 12.86 5.85 -28.15
C GLY A 131 11.78 5.32 -27.22
N CYS A 132 11.12 4.23 -27.60
CA CYS A 132 10.20 3.52 -26.71
C CYS A 132 10.95 2.84 -25.55
N ALA A 133 10.28 2.69 -24.41
CA ALA A 133 10.81 1.92 -23.28
C ALA A 133 11.00 0.45 -23.67
N ASP A 134 12.17 -0.09 -23.32
CA ASP A 134 12.47 -1.50 -23.54
C ASP A 134 12.00 -2.36 -22.36
N GLY A 135 11.36 -3.46 -22.67
CA GLY A 135 10.95 -4.48 -21.71
C GLY A 135 9.55 -4.30 -21.14
N PRO A 136 9.07 -5.29 -20.37
CA PRO A 136 7.78 -5.22 -19.70
C PRO A 136 7.84 -4.30 -18.48
N GLN A 137 6.70 -3.71 -18.14
CA GLN A 137 6.47 -3.01 -16.87
C GLN A 137 5.64 -3.94 -15.97
N ASP A 138 6.19 -4.30 -14.83
CA ASP A 138 5.46 -5.11 -13.85
C ASP A 138 4.93 -4.20 -12.73
N PHE A 139 3.70 -4.46 -12.32
CA PHE A 139 3.04 -3.87 -11.18
C PHE A 139 2.66 -4.95 -10.18
N GLN A 140 2.87 -4.67 -8.90
CA GLN A 140 2.45 -5.55 -7.82
C GLN A 140 2.06 -4.71 -6.60
N VAL A 141 0.95 -5.04 -5.96
CA VAL A 141 0.53 -4.44 -4.68
C VAL A 141 -0.07 -5.51 -3.78
N THR A 142 0.20 -5.43 -2.48
CA THR A 142 -0.41 -6.29 -1.48
C THR A 142 -1.53 -5.53 -0.79
N ILE A 143 -2.73 -6.13 -0.74
CA ILE A 143 -3.90 -5.57 -0.06
C ILE A 143 -4.14 -6.38 1.21
N THR A 144 -4.13 -5.72 2.36
CA THR A 144 -4.49 -6.31 3.65
C THR A 144 -5.89 -5.82 4.04
N VAL A 145 -6.84 -6.74 4.16
CA VAL A 145 -8.23 -6.43 4.51
C VAL A 145 -8.44 -6.72 6.00
N ALA A 146 -8.75 -5.65 6.75
CA ALA A 146 -9.10 -5.74 8.16
C ALA A 146 -10.60 -6.04 8.37
N GLN A 147 -10.92 -6.64 9.53
CA GLN A 147 -12.30 -6.89 9.96
C GLN A 147 -13.01 -5.58 10.32
#